data_1d1a1cb4eeda7c5a886cea6573b6aef2
#
_entry.id   1d1a1cb4eeda7c5a886cea6573b6aef2
#
_cell.length_a   1.000
_cell.length_b   1.000
_cell.length_c   1.000
_cell.angle_alpha   90.00
_cell.angle_beta   90.00
_cell.angle_gamma   90.00
#
_symmetry.space_group_name_H-M   'P 1'
#
loop_
_entity.id
_entity.type
_entity.pdbx_description
1 polymer ?
#
loop_
_entity_poly.entity_id
_entity_poly.type
_entity_poly.pdbx_seq_one_letter_code
_entity_poly.pdbx_strand_id
1 'polypeptide(L)'
;VIHGNSRNADDYLKTWIKLAEDKNIAIFAPHFKRTSFISFNTLQMSTSSGLIRNDTNLYLHNSVDDLFKYIKSKFVLSQEFYDIYGHSAGAQFVHRYLLMSDNPKVNKAIAANAGWYTFLDGSNFPYGLSNPPINLNSSNVRNFLKIDFHVLIGSADTDITSSVNQSKGANNQ
;
A
#
# COMPACT_ATOMS: atom_id res chain seq x y z
N VAL A 1 -0.42 5.76 -8.09
CA VAL A 1 -1.79 5.52 -7.60
C VAL A 1 -2.04 4.02 -7.53
N ILE A 2 -2.47 3.49 -6.36
CA ILE A 2 -2.72 2.06 -6.12
C ILE A 2 -4.22 1.81 -6.05
N HIS A 3 -4.71 0.95 -6.94
CA HIS A 3 -6.13 0.61 -7.08
C HIS A 3 -6.68 -0.22 -5.91
N GLY A 4 -8.03 -0.25 -5.78
CA GLY A 4 -8.74 -1.09 -4.83
C GLY A 4 -8.81 -2.57 -5.21
N ASN A 5 -9.66 -3.32 -4.49
CA ASN A 5 -9.81 -4.76 -4.70
C ASN A 5 -10.38 -5.16 -6.07
N SER A 6 -11.09 -4.25 -6.75
CA SER A 6 -11.61 -4.46 -8.10
C SER A 6 -10.52 -4.59 -9.17
N ARG A 7 -9.28 -4.23 -8.86
CA ARG A 7 -8.10 -4.33 -9.75
C ARG A 7 -8.24 -3.52 -11.05
N ASN A 8 -8.98 -2.42 -11.01
CA ASN A 8 -9.30 -1.55 -12.12
C ASN A 8 -8.35 -0.34 -12.21
N ALA A 9 -7.05 -0.60 -12.39
CA ALA A 9 -6.00 0.42 -12.44
C ALA A 9 -6.29 1.52 -13.49
N ASP A 10 -6.84 1.14 -14.65
CA ASP A 10 -7.18 2.07 -15.73
C ASP A 10 -8.26 3.09 -15.33
N ASP A 11 -9.24 2.69 -14.50
CA ASP A 11 -10.29 3.61 -14.02
C ASP A 11 -9.70 4.59 -13.01
N TYR A 12 -8.80 4.11 -12.13
CA TYR A 12 -8.05 5.00 -11.24
C TYR A 12 -7.23 6.00 -12.04
N LEU A 13 -6.48 5.54 -13.06
CA LEU A 13 -5.69 6.44 -13.91
C LEU A 13 -6.57 7.52 -14.54
N LYS A 14 -7.69 7.14 -15.16
CA LYS A 14 -8.64 8.08 -15.78
C LYS A 14 -9.15 9.14 -14.81
N THR A 15 -9.44 8.75 -13.56
CA THR A 15 -9.91 9.70 -12.52
C THR A 15 -8.88 10.80 -12.24
N TRP A 16 -7.59 10.51 -12.39
CA TRP A 16 -6.51 11.44 -12.07
C TRP A 16 -6.03 12.28 -13.28
N ILE A 17 -6.46 11.98 -14.52
CA ILE A 17 -5.96 12.67 -15.74
C ILE A 17 -6.11 14.18 -15.62
N LYS A 18 -7.32 14.68 -15.27
CA LYS A 18 -7.54 16.12 -15.16
C LYS A 18 -6.62 16.80 -14.15
N LEU A 19 -6.44 16.17 -12.98
CA LEU A 19 -5.52 16.69 -11.96
C LEU A 19 -4.07 16.66 -12.46
N ALA A 20 -3.68 15.61 -13.16
CA ALA A 20 -2.34 15.48 -13.73
C ALA A 20 -2.03 16.60 -14.71
N GLU A 21 -2.96 16.91 -15.60
CA GLU A 21 -2.87 18.03 -16.56
C GLU A 21 -2.82 19.37 -15.84
N ASP A 22 -3.79 19.66 -14.94
CA ASP A 22 -3.89 20.92 -14.21
C ASP A 22 -2.65 21.21 -13.35
N LYS A 23 -1.99 20.17 -12.84
CA LYS A 23 -0.82 20.28 -11.94
C LYS A 23 0.51 19.98 -12.62
N ASN A 24 0.51 19.63 -13.90
CA ASN A 24 1.70 19.20 -14.66
C ASN A 24 2.49 18.10 -13.93
N ILE A 25 1.80 17.04 -13.52
CA ILE A 25 2.39 15.89 -12.85
C ILE A 25 2.16 14.59 -13.65
N ALA A 26 3.11 13.67 -13.60
CA ALA A 26 2.95 12.34 -14.19
C ALA A 26 2.26 11.40 -13.19
N ILE A 27 1.27 10.65 -13.65
CA ILE A 27 0.55 9.65 -12.86
C ILE A 27 0.85 8.24 -13.39
N PHE A 28 1.20 7.34 -12.49
CA PHE A 28 1.39 5.93 -12.77
C PHE A 28 0.45 5.08 -11.91
N ALA A 29 -0.25 4.14 -12.52
CA ALA A 29 -1.16 3.23 -11.85
C ALA A 29 -0.76 1.78 -12.16
N PRO A 30 0.11 1.15 -11.36
CA PRO A 30 0.47 -0.24 -11.57
C PRO A 30 -0.74 -1.15 -11.42
N HIS A 31 -0.87 -2.12 -12.32
CA HIS A 31 -1.97 -3.07 -12.32
C HIS A 31 -1.55 -4.38 -11.61
N PHE A 32 -1.93 -4.56 -10.38
CA PHE A 32 -1.74 -5.81 -9.64
C PHE A 32 -2.81 -6.84 -10.04
N LYS A 33 -2.61 -7.54 -11.15
CA LYS A 33 -3.55 -8.54 -11.67
C LYS A 33 -3.86 -9.62 -10.62
N ARG A 34 -5.13 -10.01 -10.49
CA ARG A 34 -5.58 -11.00 -9.50
C ARG A 34 -4.89 -12.35 -9.65
N THR A 35 -4.58 -12.77 -10.87
CA THR A 35 -3.90 -14.03 -11.16
C THR A 35 -2.47 -14.11 -10.63
N SER A 36 -1.76 -12.98 -10.58
CA SER A 36 -0.35 -12.93 -10.19
C SER A 36 -0.13 -12.32 -8.80
N PHE A 37 -1.04 -11.43 -8.37
CA PHE A 37 -0.90 -10.65 -7.14
C PHE A 37 -2.10 -10.85 -6.22
N ILE A 38 -2.38 -12.12 -5.83
CA ILE A 38 -3.57 -12.51 -5.07
C ILE A 38 -3.74 -11.68 -3.79
N SER A 39 -2.66 -11.51 -3.04
CA SER A 39 -2.61 -10.82 -1.74
C SER A 39 -1.82 -9.51 -1.81
N PHE A 40 -2.00 -8.68 -2.88
CA PHE A 40 -1.20 -7.46 -3.04
C PHE A 40 -1.37 -6.49 -1.87
N ASN A 41 -2.57 -6.41 -1.29
CA ASN A 41 -2.88 -5.56 -0.15
C ASN A 41 -2.09 -5.90 1.13
N THR A 42 -1.59 -7.13 1.24
CA THR A 42 -0.64 -7.56 2.29
C THR A 42 0.78 -7.72 1.75
N LEU A 43 1.12 -7.04 0.65
CA LEU A 43 2.41 -7.08 -0.04
C LEU A 43 2.83 -8.49 -0.51
N GLN A 44 1.88 -9.37 -0.81
CA GLN A 44 2.12 -10.80 -1.09
C GLN A 44 2.81 -11.57 0.07
N MET A 45 2.91 -10.97 1.25
CA MET A 45 3.58 -11.54 2.42
C MET A 45 2.69 -12.49 3.22
N SER A 46 1.37 -12.25 3.21
CA SER A 46 0.39 -13.11 3.88
C SER A 46 -0.93 -13.13 3.14
N THR A 47 -1.81 -14.05 3.56
CA THR A 47 -3.25 -13.96 3.27
C THR A 47 -3.90 -12.93 4.19
N SER A 48 -5.15 -12.55 3.89
CA SER A 48 -5.97 -11.70 4.77
C SER A 48 -6.31 -12.37 6.11
N SER A 49 -6.18 -13.70 6.21
CA SER A 49 -6.36 -14.47 7.46
C SER A 49 -5.07 -14.58 8.30
N GLY A 50 -3.95 -13.99 7.85
CA GLY A 50 -2.69 -14.00 8.57
C GLY A 50 -1.78 -15.20 8.30
N LEU A 51 -2.12 -16.06 7.34
CA LEU A 51 -1.21 -17.13 6.93
C LEU A 51 -0.04 -16.54 6.13
N ILE A 52 1.18 -16.70 6.63
CA ILE A 52 2.40 -16.25 5.97
C ILE A 52 2.63 -17.02 4.66
N ARG A 53 3.06 -16.32 3.63
CA ARG A 53 3.46 -16.89 2.33
C ARG A 53 4.97 -17.10 2.32
N ASN A 54 5.42 -18.28 1.92
CA ASN A 54 6.84 -18.66 2.06
C ASN A 54 7.73 -18.20 0.89
N ASP A 55 7.16 -17.87 -0.28
CA ASP A 55 7.93 -17.40 -1.42
C ASP A 55 8.24 -15.91 -1.29
N THR A 56 9.38 -15.62 -0.70
CA THR A 56 9.84 -14.24 -0.44
C THR A 56 10.19 -13.48 -1.71
N ASN A 57 10.45 -14.16 -2.84
CA ASN A 57 10.72 -13.52 -4.13
C ASN A 57 9.48 -12.79 -4.70
N LEU A 58 8.30 -13.18 -4.23
CA LEU A 58 7.04 -12.54 -4.64
C LEU A 58 6.64 -11.35 -3.77
N TYR A 59 7.39 -11.04 -2.72
CA TYR A 59 7.06 -9.95 -1.81
C TYR A 59 7.16 -8.58 -2.49
N LEU A 60 6.24 -7.68 -2.16
CA LEU A 60 6.09 -6.40 -2.84
C LEU A 60 6.61 -5.20 -2.01
N HIS A 61 7.34 -5.44 -0.92
CA HIS A 61 7.78 -4.38 -0.01
C HIS A 61 8.77 -3.38 -0.63
N ASN A 62 9.42 -3.71 -1.74
CA ASN A 62 10.29 -2.79 -2.49
C ASN A 62 9.76 -2.49 -3.91
N SER A 63 8.60 -3.05 -4.28
CA SER A 63 8.11 -3.05 -5.67
C SER A 63 7.86 -1.65 -6.25
N VAL A 64 7.42 -0.69 -5.44
CA VAL A 64 7.13 0.67 -5.93
C VAL A 64 8.42 1.46 -6.15
N ASP A 65 9.43 1.30 -5.29
CA ASP A 65 10.74 1.89 -5.51
C ASP A 65 11.44 1.33 -6.73
N ASP A 66 11.32 0.02 -6.96
CA ASP A 66 11.87 -0.62 -8.16
C ASP A 66 11.14 -0.14 -9.43
N LEU A 67 9.83 0.00 -9.38
CA LEU A 67 9.06 0.63 -10.44
C LEU A 67 9.48 2.08 -10.66
N PHE A 68 9.68 2.85 -9.60
CA PHE A 68 10.13 4.25 -9.70
C PHE A 68 11.52 4.36 -10.34
N LYS A 69 12.48 3.52 -9.95
CA LYS A 69 13.79 3.44 -10.61
C LYS A 69 13.68 3.14 -12.09
N TYR A 70 12.83 2.17 -12.46
CA TYR A 70 12.58 1.84 -13.86
C TYR A 70 11.99 3.03 -14.63
N ILE A 71 10.99 3.71 -14.07
CA ILE A 71 10.35 4.88 -14.66
C ILE A 71 11.35 6.02 -14.85
N LYS A 72 12.15 6.33 -13.81
CA LYS A 72 13.23 7.34 -13.89
C LYS A 72 14.17 7.06 -15.05
N SER A 73 14.63 5.84 -15.16
CA SER A 73 15.54 5.42 -16.23
C SER A 73 14.90 5.56 -17.62
N LYS A 74 13.64 5.12 -17.75
CA LYS A 74 12.95 5.10 -19.06
C LYS A 74 12.57 6.48 -19.57
N PHE A 75 12.18 7.39 -18.68
CA PHE A 75 11.70 8.74 -19.03
C PHE A 75 12.70 9.85 -18.69
N VAL A 76 13.90 9.50 -18.25
CA VAL A 76 14.97 10.44 -17.88
C VAL A 76 14.47 11.48 -16.86
N LEU A 77 13.81 11.03 -15.79
CA LEU A 77 13.27 11.93 -14.78
C LEU A 77 14.34 12.34 -13.76
N SER A 78 14.33 13.61 -13.36
CA SER A 78 15.23 14.19 -12.34
C SER A 78 14.72 14.03 -10.91
N GLN A 79 13.46 13.67 -10.71
CA GLN A 79 12.83 13.51 -9.40
C GLN A 79 13.54 12.44 -8.57
N GLU A 80 13.80 12.73 -7.30
CA GLU A 80 14.40 11.79 -6.35
C GLU A 80 13.36 11.09 -5.46
N PHE A 81 12.14 11.62 -5.43
CA PHE A 81 11.04 11.13 -4.62
C PHE A 81 9.75 11.09 -5.44
N TYR A 82 8.78 10.32 -4.95
CA TYR A 82 7.43 10.25 -5.51
C TYR A 82 6.38 10.35 -4.41
N ASP A 83 5.18 10.76 -4.76
CA ASP A 83 4.01 10.68 -3.90
C ASP A 83 3.24 9.39 -4.20
N ILE A 84 2.63 8.79 -3.17
CA ILE A 84 1.85 7.57 -3.33
C ILE A 84 0.45 7.72 -2.74
N TYR A 85 -0.55 7.30 -3.50
CA TYR A 85 -1.95 7.27 -3.09
C TYR A 85 -2.49 5.86 -3.24
N GLY A 86 -3.26 5.39 -2.26
CA GLY A 86 -4.00 4.14 -2.34
C GLY A 86 -5.42 4.27 -1.81
N HIS A 87 -6.35 3.54 -2.41
CA HIS A 87 -7.74 3.49 -1.97
C HIS A 87 -8.17 2.06 -1.66
N SER A 88 -8.93 1.86 -0.57
CA SER A 88 -9.46 0.55 -0.16
C SER A 88 -8.31 -0.47 0.02
N ALA A 89 -8.28 -1.57 -0.74
CA ALA A 89 -7.16 -2.52 -0.74
C ALA A 89 -5.82 -1.87 -1.14
N GLY A 90 -5.84 -0.82 -1.97
CA GLY A 90 -4.66 -0.02 -2.28
C GLY A 90 -4.17 0.82 -1.09
N ALA A 91 -5.07 1.31 -0.25
CA ALA A 91 -4.70 1.97 1.00
C ALA A 91 -4.04 0.99 1.99
N GLN A 92 -4.54 -0.26 2.04
CA GLN A 92 -3.91 -1.34 2.79
C GLN A 92 -2.51 -1.66 2.27
N PHE A 93 -2.30 -1.63 0.95
CA PHE A 93 -0.98 -1.76 0.34
C PHE A 93 -0.07 -0.61 0.77
N VAL A 94 -0.52 0.64 0.61
CA VAL A 94 0.31 1.84 0.84
C VAL A 94 0.87 1.85 2.25
N HIS A 95 0.06 1.77 3.30
CA HIS A 95 0.58 1.87 4.66
C HIS A 95 1.53 0.72 5.03
N ARG A 96 1.28 -0.50 4.53
CA ARG A 96 2.20 -1.63 4.74
C ARG A 96 3.49 -1.46 3.94
N TYR A 97 3.39 -0.96 2.71
CA TYR A 97 4.55 -0.65 1.90
C TYR A 97 5.49 0.33 2.62
N LEU A 98 4.96 1.43 3.16
CA LEU A 98 5.74 2.41 3.90
C LEU A 98 6.41 1.82 5.15
N LEU A 99 5.74 0.90 5.82
CA LEU A 99 6.21 0.27 7.06
C LEU A 99 7.23 -0.84 6.79
N MET A 100 7.04 -1.62 5.73
CA MET A 100 7.83 -2.82 5.44
C MET A 100 8.99 -2.57 4.48
N SER A 101 9.00 -1.46 3.74
CA SER A 101 10.13 -1.10 2.85
C SER A 101 11.35 -0.68 3.64
N ASP A 102 12.53 -0.97 3.12
CA ASP A 102 13.79 -0.65 3.80
C ASP A 102 14.07 0.86 3.85
N ASN A 103 13.80 1.58 2.78
CA ASN A 103 13.98 3.03 2.69
C ASN A 103 13.19 3.60 1.50
N PRO A 104 11.86 3.70 1.59
CA PRO A 104 11.04 4.09 0.47
C PRO A 104 11.29 5.55 0.06
N LYS A 105 11.41 5.80 -1.24
CA LYS A 105 11.60 7.14 -1.82
C LYS A 105 10.28 7.92 -1.89
N VAL A 106 9.47 7.80 -0.86
CA VAL A 106 8.17 8.45 -0.76
C VAL A 106 8.34 9.82 -0.11
N ASN A 107 7.81 10.85 -0.78
CA ASN A 107 7.73 12.21 -0.24
C ASN A 107 6.43 12.36 0.58
N LYS A 108 5.29 12.06 -0.03
CA LYS A 108 3.97 12.12 0.61
C LYS A 108 3.18 10.84 0.31
N ALA A 109 2.42 10.39 1.29
CA ALA A 109 1.57 9.20 1.15
C ALA A 109 0.15 9.45 1.64
N ILE A 110 -0.83 8.86 0.94
CA ILE A 110 -2.23 8.91 1.32
C ILE A 110 -2.81 7.50 1.27
N ALA A 111 -3.41 7.05 2.38
CA ALA A 111 -4.21 5.84 2.46
C ALA A 111 -5.67 6.21 2.69
N ALA A 112 -6.51 6.02 1.66
CA ALA A 112 -7.92 6.39 1.71
C ALA A 112 -8.81 5.15 1.89
N ASN A 113 -9.68 5.16 2.89
CA ASN A 113 -10.69 4.13 3.17
C ASN A 113 -10.11 2.70 3.17
N ALA A 114 -9.03 2.46 3.90
CA ALA A 114 -8.51 1.12 4.09
C ALA A 114 -9.50 0.27 4.86
N GLY A 115 -9.77 -0.96 4.41
CA GLY A 115 -10.68 -1.86 5.10
C GLY A 115 -10.14 -2.32 6.47
N TRP A 116 -8.83 -2.34 6.66
CA TRP A 116 -8.14 -2.63 7.93
C TRP A 116 -6.65 -2.25 7.83
N TYR A 117 -6.00 -2.12 8.98
CA TYR A 117 -4.62 -1.61 9.09
C TYR A 117 -3.68 -2.65 9.70
N THR A 118 -2.38 -2.41 9.58
CA THR A 118 -1.34 -3.00 10.42
C THR A 118 -1.01 -1.97 11.49
N PHE A 119 -1.33 -2.26 12.75
CA PHE A 119 -1.02 -1.36 13.86
C PHE A 119 0.43 -1.53 14.33
N LEU A 120 0.98 -0.47 14.96
CA LEU A 120 2.32 -0.48 15.53
C LEU A 120 2.30 -1.13 16.94
N ASP A 121 1.73 -2.31 17.03
CA ASP A 121 1.55 -3.06 18.29
C ASP A 121 2.10 -4.49 18.21
N GLY A 122 1.93 -5.26 19.28
CA GLY A 122 2.37 -6.64 19.42
C GLY A 122 1.47 -7.68 18.76
N SER A 123 0.43 -7.29 18.03
CA SER A 123 -0.39 -8.23 17.26
C SER A 123 0.41 -8.89 16.14
N ASN A 124 0.05 -10.12 15.77
CA ASN A 124 0.72 -10.80 14.67
C ASN A 124 0.50 -10.11 13.32
N PHE A 125 1.53 -10.11 12.47
CA PHE A 125 1.38 -9.71 11.08
C PHE A 125 0.29 -10.55 10.37
N PRO A 126 -0.58 -9.96 9.56
CA PRO A 126 -0.54 -8.60 9.01
C PRO A 126 -1.32 -7.54 9.82
N TYR A 127 -1.79 -7.83 11.02
CA TYR A 127 -2.58 -6.90 11.83
C TYR A 127 -1.72 -6.02 12.75
N GLY A 128 -0.54 -6.49 13.14
CA GLY A 128 0.46 -5.79 13.92
C GLY A 128 1.88 -6.16 13.52
N LEU A 129 2.87 -5.88 14.39
CA LEU A 129 4.29 -5.97 14.08
C LEU A 129 4.96 -7.26 14.55
N SER A 130 4.25 -8.16 15.24
CA SER A 130 4.85 -9.43 15.67
C SER A 130 4.92 -10.44 14.54
N ASN A 131 6.01 -11.20 14.51
CA ASN A 131 6.25 -12.27 13.55
C ASN A 131 6.08 -11.84 12.07
N PRO A 132 6.65 -10.70 11.65
CA PRO A 132 6.62 -10.29 10.25
C PRO A 132 7.47 -11.23 9.42
N PRO A 133 7.13 -11.47 8.14
CA PRO A 133 7.87 -12.41 7.29
C PRO A 133 9.18 -11.82 6.73
N ILE A 134 9.55 -10.62 7.16
CA ILE A 134 10.82 -9.94 6.84
C ILE A 134 11.49 -9.49 8.14
N ASN A 135 12.75 -9.15 8.05
CA ASN A 135 13.47 -8.58 9.20
C ASN A 135 13.06 -7.12 9.44
N LEU A 136 11.94 -6.94 10.13
CA LEU A 136 11.45 -5.63 10.53
C LEU A 136 12.14 -5.17 11.80
N ASN A 137 12.82 -4.03 11.74
CA ASN A 137 13.53 -3.47 12.87
C ASN A 137 13.04 -2.07 13.26
N SER A 138 13.55 -1.53 14.37
CA SER A 138 13.13 -0.22 14.86
C SER A 138 13.41 0.94 13.90
N SER A 139 14.33 0.79 12.93
CA SER A 139 14.57 1.83 11.93
C SER A 139 13.47 1.88 10.87
N ASN A 140 12.84 0.75 10.51
CA ASN A 140 11.69 0.73 9.62
C ASN A 140 10.53 1.56 10.23
N VAL A 141 10.21 1.31 11.49
CA VAL A 141 9.17 2.06 12.21
C VAL A 141 9.52 3.56 12.31
N ARG A 142 10.76 3.90 12.66
CA ARG A 142 11.20 5.31 12.71
C ARG A 142 11.14 5.99 11.35
N ASN A 143 11.48 5.30 10.27
CA ASN A 143 11.40 5.84 8.92
C ASN A 143 9.94 6.04 8.51
N PHE A 144 9.07 5.08 8.77
CA PHE A 144 7.63 5.21 8.55
C PHE A 144 7.06 6.46 9.26
N LEU A 145 7.39 6.68 10.53
CA LEU A 145 6.89 7.81 11.32
C LEU A 145 7.42 9.19 10.86
N LYS A 146 8.43 9.24 9.98
CA LYS A 146 8.93 10.49 9.38
C LYS A 146 8.25 10.86 8.07
N ILE A 147 7.52 9.93 7.45
CA ILE A 147 6.84 10.17 6.18
C ILE A 147 5.63 11.09 6.42
N ASP A 148 5.41 12.04 5.51
CA ASP A 148 4.17 12.84 5.48
C ASP A 148 3.01 11.93 5.03
N PHE A 149 2.44 11.22 6.00
CA PHE A 149 1.44 10.18 5.79
C PHE A 149 0.07 10.61 6.27
N HIS A 150 -0.91 10.59 5.36
CA HIS A 150 -2.29 10.95 5.63
C HIS A 150 -3.21 9.73 5.52
N VAL A 151 -4.08 9.58 6.51
CA VAL A 151 -5.18 8.60 6.48
C VAL A 151 -6.48 9.35 6.24
N LEU A 152 -7.19 8.98 5.17
CA LEU A 152 -8.50 9.54 4.86
C LEU A 152 -9.58 8.49 5.13
N ILE A 153 -10.63 8.89 5.82
CA ILE A 153 -11.80 8.05 6.13
C ILE A 153 -13.05 8.78 5.64
N GLY A 154 -13.88 8.08 4.87
CA GLY A 154 -15.15 8.61 4.39
C GLY A 154 -16.16 8.70 5.53
N SER A 155 -16.75 9.87 5.76
CA SER A 155 -17.74 10.09 6.82
C SER A 155 -19.02 9.27 6.65
N ALA A 156 -19.32 8.80 5.44
CA ALA A 156 -20.43 7.94 5.11
C ALA A 156 -20.08 6.44 5.07
N ASP A 157 -18.82 6.06 5.32
CA ASP A 157 -18.37 4.67 5.37
C ASP A 157 -18.63 4.09 6.76
N THR A 158 -19.90 3.83 7.04
CA THR A 158 -20.41 3.39 8.35
C THR A 158 -20.89 1.94 8.36
N ASP A 159 -20.73 1.21 7.26
CA ASP A 159 -21.16 -0.19 7.16
C ASP A 159 -20.25 -1.12 7.97
N ILE A 160 -20.76 -1.63 9.09
CA ILE A 160 -20.10 -2.59 9.97
C ILE A 160 -20.33 -4.05 9.56
N THR A 161 -21.15 -4.31 8.53
CA THR A 161 -21.55 -5.66 8.10
C THR A 161 -20.75 -6.16 6.89
N SER A 162 -19.90 -5.34 6.30
CA SER A 162 -19.13 -5.71 5.12
C SER A 162 -18.19 -6.89 5.39
N SER A 163 -17.91 -7.69 4.36
CA SER A 163 -17.00 -8.84 4.46
C SER A 163 -15.56 -8.44 4.84
N VAL A 164 -15.20 -7.19 4.64
CA VAL A 164 -13.89 -6.63 5.02
C VAL A 164 -13.79 -6.52 6.53
N ASN A 165 -14.84 -6.07 7.21
CA ASN A 165 -14.89 -5.92 8.66
C ASN A 165 -14.99 -7.26 9.40
N GLN A 166 -15.32 -8.35 8.69
CA GLN A 166 -15.43 -9.71 9.26
C GLN A 166 -14.15 -10.53 9.11
N SER A 167 -13.09 -10.00 8.52
CA SER A 167 -11.81 -10.70 8.46
C SER A 167 -11.23 -10.88 9.87
N LYS A 168 -10.60 -12.05 10.11
CA LYS A 168 -9.98 -12.36 11.39
C LYS A 168 -8.95 -11.27 11.76
N GLY A 169 -9.14 -10.60 12.87
CA GLY A 169 -8.27 -9.51 13.33
C GLY A 169 -8.76 -8.10 12.94
N ALA A 170 -9.60 -7.94 11.90
CA ALA A 170 -10.22 -6.66 11.59
C ALA A 170 -11.39 -6.33 12.54
N ASN A 171 -12.02 -7.34 13.12
CA ASN A 171 -13.16 -7.16 14.05
C ASN A 171 -12.80 -6.45 15.36
N ASN A 172 -11.51 -6.26 15.63
CA ASN A 172 -11.01 -5.55 16.82
C ASN A 172 -10.44 -4.16 16.45
N GLN A 173 -10.64 -3.71 15.22
CA GLN A 173 -10.21 -2.41 14.70
C GLN A 173 -11.42 -1.49 14.48
#